data_6135d0e1224fdd1307c7c20ce35d95c1
#
_entry.id   6135d0e1224fdd1307c7c20ce35d95c1
#
_cell.length_a   1.000
_cell.length_b   1.000
_cell.length_c   1.000
_cell.angle_alpha   90.00
_cell.angle_beta   90.00
_cell.angle_gamma   90.00
#
_symmetry.space_group_name_H-M   'P 1'
#
loop_
_entity.id
_entity.type
_entity.pdbx_description
1 polymer ?
#
loop_
_entity_poly.entity_id
_entity_poly.type
_entity_poly.pdbx_seq_one_letter_code
_entity_poly.pdbx_strand_id
1 'polypeptide(L)'
;MKHTLSLASLRRLLHAQFAALPFAAAMLTAPAAHADDAPRVVRIAVVAYSSGGKTQYAGASALLDADKSLEKALAARHVKLQWVPVSTAAVGTLVNEAFTNGSIDFAGYGDLPSVVVNASGTHTRLIVPGGAGSNTYLVVPAGSTAKSIVDLKGKRIALNRGRPWEVTFSKLLAENGLKLSDFKIYNLDPQAGAAAVAAGRVDGFFTLSDAYSLVDKNVGKIIWSTKTAPDDWKMRAELWASDDFVRRYPDVTQLVATAYVRAAHWISQPQNRDAFVKILSASGQPESVVRREYADEATPWKEQWTPLFTPALTGHYRDVIAYSRQAGLTSTPVDVNTLLAPTFVSTALKQLGLDGYWRTDAARVASR
;
A
#
# COMPACT_ATOMS: atom_id res chain seq x y z
N MET A 1 -80.53 31.60 13.59
CA MET A 1 -81.54 32.12 12.63
C MET A 1 -80.91 31.87 11.25
N LYS A 2 -81.35 30.79 10.53
CA LYS A 2 -82.38 30.90 9.44
C LYS A 2 -81.83 31.84 8.35
N HIS A 3 -81.60 31.50 7.11
CA HIS A 3 -82.31 30.67 6.13
C HIS A 3 -81.33 30.41 4.95
N THR A 4 -81.17 29.26 4.39
CA THR A 4 -81.87 28.45 3.41
C THR A 4 -82.21 29.11 2.07
N LEU A 5 -81.96 28.29 1.03
CA LEU A 5 -82.57 28.20 -0.31
C LEU A 5 -81.91 29.03 -1.43
N SER A 6 -81.84 28.60 -2.67
CA SER A 6 -82.24 27.40 -3.40
C SER A 6 -81.82 27.56 -4.85
N LEU A 7 -81.42 26.49 -5.46
CA LEU A 7 -81.69 25.95 -6.79
C LEU A 7 -82.07 26.84 -7.98
N ALA A 8 -81.48 26.50 -9.05
CA ALA A 8 -82.05 26.11 -10.32
C ALA A 8 -81.76 26.97 -11.55
N SER A 9 -81.10 26.31 -12.47
CA SER A 9 -81.36 26.19 -13.91
C SER A 9 -81.38 27.45 -14.80
N LEU A 10 -80.52 27.41 -15.81
CA LEU A 10 -81.00 27.26 -17.20
C LEU A 10 -79.81 27.03 -18.18
N ARG A 11 -80.01 26.01 -19.00
CA ARG A 11 -79.23 25.72 -20.22
C ARG A 11 -79.39 26.87 -21.24
N ARG A 12 -78.26 27.15 -21.94
CA ARG A 12 -78.35 27.38 -23.41
C ARG A 12 -76.97 27.17 -24.04
N LEU A 13 -76.98 26.36 -25.09
CA LEU A 13 -75.89 26.06 -26.01
C LEU A 13 -75.36 27.33 -26.71
N LEU A 14 -74.07 27.42 -26.91
CA LEU A 14 -73.52 28.04 -28.10
C LEU A 14 -72.15 27.34 -28.45
N HIS A 15 -72.11 26.83 -29.65
CA HIS A 15 -70.97 26.23 -30.31
C HIS A 15 -69.88 27.30 -30.52
N ALA A 16 -68.60 27.00 -30.08
CA ALA A 16 -67.47 27.72 -30.57
C ALA A 16 -66.34 26.73 -30.85
N GLN A 17 -65.88 26.81 -32.04
CA GLN A 17 -64.93 25.93 -32.72
C GLN A 17 -63.63 25.79 -31.96
N PHE A 18 -63.15 24.55 -31.76
CA PHE A 18 -61.76 24.21 -31.30
C PHE A 18 -60.80 24.44 -32.47
N ALA A 19 -59.99 25.49 -32.41
CA ALA A 19 -58.76 25.60 -33.15
C ALA A 19 -57.68 24.84 -32.43
N ALA A 20 -57.26 23.68 -32.95
CA ALA A 20 -56.14 22.90 -32.45
C ALA A 20 -54.85 23.62 -32.78
N LEU A 21 -54.17 24.18 -31.75
CA LEU A 21 -52.80 24.61 -31.80
C LEU A 21 -51.91 23.40 -31.48
N PRO A 22 -50.91 23.07 -32.31
CA PRO A 22 -49.95 22.05 -31.96
C PRO A 22 -49.02 22.57 -30.87
N PHE A 23 -49.07 21.97 -29.68
CA PHE A 23 -48.12 22.15 -28.63
C PHE A 23 -46.79 21.47 -29.08
N ALA A 24 -45.89 22.24 -29.67
CA ALA A 24 -44.54 21.80 -29.91
C ALA A 24 -43.88 21.65 -28.53
N ALA A 25 -43.78 20.42 -28.04
CA ALA A 25 -42.97 20.06 -26.90
C ALA A 25 -41.50 20.28 -27.29
N ALA A 26 -40.97 21.47 -27.04
CA ALA A 26 -39.52 21.70 -27.00
C ALA A 26 -38.97 20.85 -25.87
N MET A 27 -38.45 19.64 -26.18
CA MET A 27 -37.55 18.91 -25.29
C MET A 27 -36.32 19.80 -25.10
N LEU A 28 -36.31 20.53 -24.00
CA LEU A 28 -35.07 21.07 -23.42
C LEU A 28 -34.22 19.88 -23.07
N THR A 29 -33.37 19.46 -23.99
CA THR A 29 -32.17 18.66 -23.63
C THR A 29 -31.32 19.57 -22.74
N ALA A 30 -31.55 19.47 -21.43
CA ALA A 30 -30.59 19.99 -20.47
C ALA A 30 -29.24 19.33 -20.84
N PRO A 31 -28.19 20.11 -21.10
CA PRO A 31 -26.88 19.53 -21.22
C PRO A 31 -26.67 18.74 -19.91
N ALA A 32 -26.47 17.43 -20.04
CA ALA A 32 -25.97 16.66 -18.92
C ALA A 32 -24.73 17.42 -18.41
N ALA A 33 -24.85 18.00 -17.23
CA ALA A 33 -23.71 18.55 -16.55
C ALA A 33 -22.75 17.37 -16.40
N HIS A 34 -21.78 17.26 -17.31
CA HIS A 34 -20.59 16.50 -17.03
C HIS A 34 -19.98 17.17 -15.80
N ALA A 35 -20.27 16.61 -14.62
CA ALA A 35 -19.51 16.91 -13.43
C ALA A 35 -18.05 16.76 -13.83
N ASP A 36 -17.22 17.69 -13.40
CA ASP A 36 -15.76 17.66 -13.59
C ASP A 36 -15.27 16.22 -13.32
N ASP A 37 -15.05 15.41 -14.36
CA ASP A 37 -14.78 13.97 -14.27
C ASP A 37 -13.34 13.71 -13.74
N ALA A 38 -12.64 14.74 -13.30
CA ALA A 38 -11.32 14.64 -12.74
C ALA A 38 -11.20 15.38 -11.39
N PRO A 39 -10.45 14.82 -10.43
CA PRO A 39 -10.15 15.52 -9.18
C PRO A 39 -9.20 16.69 -9.48
N ARG A 40 -9.28 17.77 -8.70
CA ARG A 40 -8.30 18.87 -8.81
C ARG A 40 -6.90 18.48 -8.36
N VAL A 41 -6.80 17.52 -7.43
CA VAL A 41 -5.55 17.06 -6.83
C VAL A 41 -5.62 15.56 -6.59
N VAL A 42 -4.49 14.89 -6.80
CA VAL A 42 -4.24 13.50 -6.37
C VAL A 42 -3.20 13.56 -5.25
N ARG A 43 -3.55 13.04 -4.09
CA ARG A 43 -2.72 13.05 -2.87
C ARG A 43 -2.23 11.63 -2.59
N ILE A 44 -0.91 11.43 -2.63
CA ILE A 44 -0.29 10.11 -2.43
C ILE A 44 0.60 10.15 -1.19
N ALA A 45 0.20 9.44 -0.13
CA ALA A 45 1.03 9.27 1.04
C ALA A 45 2.14 8.25 0.77
N VAL A 46 3.36 8.61 1.12
CA VAL A 46 4.54 7.75 0.89
C VAL A 46 5.49 7.86 2.07
N VAL A 47 6.05 6.70 2.44
CA VAL A 47 7.15 6.66 3.41
C VAL A 47 8.28 7.54 2.92
N ALA A 48 8.67 8.49 3.75
CA ALA A 48 9.67 9.48 3.43
C ALA A 48 10.84 9.44 4.42
N TYR A 49 12.01 9.63 3.85
CA TYR A 49 13.25 9.80 4.57
C TYR A 49 13.74 11.23 4.36
N SER A 50 14.29 11.86 5.39
CA SER A 50 14.86 13.21 5.29
C SER A 50 16.35 13.15 5.57
N SER A 51 17.15 13.62 4.63
CA SER A 51 18.60 13.73 4.77
C SER A 51 19.09 15.01 4.09
N GLY A 52 19.90 15.82 4.79
CA GLY A 52 20.46 17.06 4.24
C GLY A 52 19.41 18.05 3.76
N GLY A 53 18.24 18.12 4.40
CA GLY A 53 17.14 19.01 4.01
C GLY A 53 16.35 18.57 2.77
N LYS A 54 16.64 17.38 2.23
CA LYS A 54 15.90 16.79 1.09
C LYS A 54 15.01 15.67 1.59
N THR A 55 13.79 15.62 1.08
CA THR A 55 12.85 14.51 1.28
C THR A 55 12.97 13.54 0.11
N GLN A 56 13.09 12.26 0.42
CA GLN A 56 13.15 11.17 -0.54
C GLN A 56 12.08 10.13 -0.20
N TYR A 57 11.45 9.59 -1.22
CA TYR A 57 10.39 8.60 -1.07
C TYR A 57 10.92 7.17 -1.20
N ALA A 58 10.14 6.20 -0.71
CA ALA A 58 10.46 4.79 -0.81
C ALA A 58 9.95 4.16 -2.11
N GLY A 59 10.58 3.07 -2.54
CA GLY A 59 10.10 2.19 -3.61
C GLY A 59 9.92 2.88 -4.97
N ALA A 60 8.89 2.47 -5.70
CA ALA A 60 8.56 3.02 -7.02
C ALA A 60 8.25 4.53 -6.99
N SER A 61 7.75 5.05 -5.86
CA SER A 61 7.48 6.48 -5.69
C SER A 61 8.77 7.33 -5.77
N ALA A 62 9.92 6.78 -5.35
CA ALA A 62 11.20 7.46 -5.50
C ALA A 62 11.57 7.70 -6.97
N LEU A 63 11.32 6.72 -7.83
CA LEU A 63 11.55 6.85 -9.28
C LEU A 63 10.55 7.86 -9.89
N LEU A 64 9.25 7.73 -9.56
CA LEU A 64 8.21 8.61 -10.09
C LEU A 64 8.40 10.08 -9.69
N ASP A 65 8.94 10.32 -8.48
CA ASP A 65 9.31 11.67 -8.05
C ASP A 65 10.57 12.16 -8.77
N ALA A 66 11.56 11.31 -8.99
CA ALA A 66 12.80 11.68 -9.66
C ALA A 66 12.59 12.03 -11.14
N ASP A 67 11.77 11.25 -11.89
CA ASP A 67 11.55 11.43 -13.33
C ASP A 67 10.36 12.35 -13.68
N LYS A 68 9.54 12.68 -12.68
CA LYS A 68 8.33 13.51 -12.80
C LYS A 68 7.29 12.97 -13.80
N SER A 69 7.35 11.68 -14.13
CA SER A 69 6.47 11.09 -15.15
C SER A 69 5.01 11.10 -14.74
N LEU A 70 4.70 10.76 -13.49
CA LEU A 70 3.34 10.80 -12.96
C LEU A 70 2.81 12.24 -12.84
N GLU A 71 3.64 13.17 -12.37
CA GLU A 71 3.28 14.59 -12.27
C GLU A 71 2.89 15.16 -13.64
N LYS A 72 3.71 14.90 -14.66
CA LYS A 72 3.43 15.33 -16.06
C LYS A 72 2.15 14.71 -16.59
N ALA A 73 1.93 13.42 -16.35
CA ALA A 73 0.74 12.71 -16.84
C ALA A 73 -0.57 13.24 -16.19
N LEU A 74 -0.53 13.58 -14.90
CA LEU A 74 -1.66 14.18 -14.21
C LEU A 74 -1.88 15.63 -14.63
N ALA A 75 -0.80 16.43 -14.78
CA ALA A 75 -0.85 17.81 -15.24
C ALA A 75 -1.49 17.95 -16.64
N ALA A 76 -1.26 16.99 -17.53
CA ALA A 76 -1.90 16.93 -18.84
C ALA A 76 -3.44 16.77 -18.77
N ARG A 77 -3.97 16.38 -17.61
CA ARG A 77 -5.41 16.31 -17.31
C ARG A 77 -5.88 17.40 -16.34
N HIS A 78 -5.07 18.45 -16.15
CA HIS A 78 -5.33 19.54 -15.20
C HIS A 78 -5.44 19.08 -13.74
N VAL A 79 -4.85 17.94 -13.39
CA VAL A 79 -4.80 17.37 -12.04
C VAL A 79 -3.43 17.65 -11.42
N LYS A 80 -3.40 18.19 -10.20
CA LYS A 80 -2.16 18.41 -9.45
C LYS A 80 -1.76 17.13 -8.72
N LEU A 81 -0.50 16.72 -8.79
CA LEU A 81 0.05 15.70 -7.89
C LEU A 81 0.53 16.36 -6.59
N GLN A 82 0.20 15.74 -5.47
CA GLN A 82 0.71 16.09 -4.15
C GLN A 82 1.24 14.84 -3.46
N TRP A 83 2.55 14.78 -3.30
CA TRP A 83 3.18 13.81 -2.41
C TRP A 83 2.95 14.23 -0.95
N VAL A 84 2.52 13.27 -0.12
CA VAL A 84 2.32 13.47 1.33
C VAL A 84 3.37 12.62 2.05
N PRO A 85 4.48 13.23 2.49
CA PRO A 85 5.54 12.51 3.18
C PRO A 85 5.08 12.02 4.54
N VAL A 86 5.32 10.75 4.85
CA VAL A 86 4.96 10.11 6.11
C VAL A 86 6.20 9.54 6.78
N SER A 87 6.38 9.87 8.06
CA SER A 87 7.50 9.37 8.87
C SER A 87 7.47 7.85 9.03
N THR A 88 8.64 7.20 8.94
CA THR A 88 8.80 5.77 9.19
C THR A 88 8.36 5.35 10.59
N ALA A 89 8.44 6.23 11.59
CA ALA A 89 8.07 5.91 12.97
C ALA A 89 6.58 5.60 13.16
N ALA A 90 5.69 6.28 12.41
CA ALA A 90 4.25 6.19 12.62
C ALA A 90 3.44 5.98 11.33
N VAL A 91 4.05 5.47 10.25
CA VAL A 91 3.42 5.39 8.93
C VAL A 91 2.07 4.66 8.95
N GLY A 92 1.92 3.56 9.67
CA GLY A 92 0.66 2.80 9.75
C GLY A 92 -0.48 3.64 10.30
N THR A 93 -0.28 4.27 11.45
CA THR A 93 -1.30 5.11 12.13
C THR A 93 -1.63 6.34 11.30
N LEU A 94 -0.61 7.09 10.85
CA LEU A 94 -0.81 8.35 10.10
C LEU A 94 -1.51 8.12 8.77
N VAL A 95 -1.18 7.04 8.05
CA VAL A 95 -1.84 6.71 6.78
C VAL A 95 -3.29 6.26 7.01
N ASN A 96 -3.54 5.44 8.05
CA ASN A 96 -4.89 5.01 8.38
C ASN A 96 -5.78 6.20 8.76
N GLU A 97 -5.28 7.12 9.57
CA GLU A 97 -5.98 8.38 9.91
C GLU A 97 -6.24 9.23 8.66
N ALA A 98 -5.26 9.35 7.76
CA ALA A 98 -5.37 10.14 6.55
C ALA A 98 -6.37 9.55 5.54
N PHE A 99 -6.49 8.22 5.44
CA PHE A 99 -7.57 7.59 4.68
C PHE A 99 -8.93 7.82 5.33
N THR A 100 -9.01 7.66 6.66
CA THR A 100 -10.27 7.80 7.40
C THR A 100 -10.85 9.21 7.30
N ASN A 101 -10.01 10.23 7.35
CA ASN A 101 -10.44 11.64 7.26
C ASN A 101 -10.44 12.19 5.81
N GLY A 102 -10.12 11.37 4.81
CA GLY A 102 -10.12 11.75 3.39
C GLY A 102 -9.04 12.75 3.00
N SER A 103 -7.95 12.87 3.77
CA SER A 103 -6.83 13.79 3.46
C SER A 103 -5.84 13.23 2.43
N ILE A 104 -5.93 11.93 2.11
CA ILE A 104 -5.18 11.27 1.04
C ILE A 104 -6.10 10.44 0.15
N ASP A 105 -5.66 10.19 -1.08
CA ASP A 105 -6.37 9.40 -2.07
C ASP A 105 -5.67 8.05 -2.29
N PHE A 106 -4.35 8.05 -2.21
CA PHE A 106 -3.50 6.85 -2.33
C PHE A 106 -2.45 6.81 -1.23
N ALA A 107 -1.93 5.60 -0.97
CA ALA A 107 -0.78 5.42 -0.11
C ALA A 107 0.09 4.24 -0.55
N GLY A 108 1.42 4.44 -0.54
CA GLY A 108 2.40 3.36 -0.56
C GLY A 108 2.72 2.94 0.87
N TYR A 109 2.07 1.87 1.39
CA TYR A 109 2.27 1.44 2.78
C TYR A 109 1.98 -0.05 2.99
N GLY A 110 2.21 -0.51 4.20
CA GLY A 110 2.29 -1.92 4.54
C GLY A 110 0.96 -2.68 4.65
N ASP A 111 1.07 -3.98 4.59
CA ASP A 111 -0.03 -4.95 4.59
C ASP A 111 -0.85 -4.97 5.90
N LEU A 112 -0.22 -5.12 7.06
CA LEU A 112 -0.94 -5.20 8.34
C LEU A 112 -1.78 -3.95 8.64
N PRO A 113 -1.24 -2.72 8.55
CA PRO A 113 -2.05 -1.52 8.79
C PRO A 113 -3.15 -1.34 7.74
N SER A 114 -2.98 -1.79 6.48
CA SER A 114 -4.05 -1.73 5.48
C SER A 114 -5.21 -2.66 5.80
N VAL A 115 -4.95 -3.83 6.36
CA VAL A 115 -6.00 -4.74 6.86
C VAL A 115 -6.72 -4.12 8.07
N VAL A 116 -5.97 -3.51 8.99
CA VAL A 116 -6.54 -2.86 10.18
C VAL A 116 -7.49 -1.71 9.81
N VAL A 117 -7.12 -0.85 8.86
CA VAL A 117 -7.99 0.26 8.44
C VAL A 117 -9.26 -0.24 7.75
N ASN A 118 -9.18 -1.29 6.94
CA ASN A 118 -10.37 -1.89 6.32
C ASN A 118 -11.30 -2.53 7.36
N ALA A 119 -10.74 -3.19 8.39
CA ALA A 119 -11.53 -3.74 9.49
C ALA A 119 -12.20 -2.65 10.35
N SER A 120 -11.69 -1.43 10.37
CA SER A 120 -12.29 -0.29 11.08
C SER A 120 -13.42 0.40 10.31
N GLY A 121 -13.72 -0.04 9.08
CA GLY A 121 -14.78 0.52 8.24
C GLY A 121 -14.31 1.57 7.22
N THR A 122 -13.03 1.91 7.19
CA THR A 122 -12.45 2.74 6.12
C THR A 122 -11.99 1.84 4.98
N HIS A 123 -12.74 1.87 3.87
CA HIS A 123 -12.48 0.96 2.75
C HIS A 123 -11.39 1.47 1.82
N THR A 124 -10.37 0.64 1.61
CA THR A 124 -9.28 0.87 0.66
C THR A 124 -9.09 -0.33 -0.25
N ARG A 125 -8.52 -0.12 -1.44
CA ARG A 125 -8.22 -1.14 -2.44
C ARG A 125 -6.73 -1.20 -2.72
N LEU A 126 -6.18 -2.40 -2.77
CA LEU A 126 -4.83 -2.64 -3.30
C LEU A 126 -4.88 -2.50 -4.82
N ILE A 127 -4.22 -1.47 -5.35
CA ILE A 127 -4.25 -1.09 -6.77
C ILE A 127 -3.07 -1.68 -7.53
N VAL A 128 -1.85 -1.60 -6.95
CA VAL A 128 -0.64 -2.16 -7.57
C VAL A 128 0.21 -2.84 -6.50
N PRO A 129 0.47 -4.14 -6.65
CA PRO A 129 1.44 -4.84 -5.82
C PRO A 129 2.85 -4.25 -5.90
N GLY A 130 3.54 -4.17 -4.77
CA GLY A 130 4.87 -3.57 -4.62
C GLY A 130 6.04 -4.51 -4.92
N GLY A 131 5.79 -5.65 -5.58
CA GLY A 131 6.82 -6.64 -5.91
C GLY A 131 6.75 -7.90 -5.04
N ALA A 132 7.88 -8.58 -4.85
CA ALA A 132 7.98 -9.82 -4.09
C ALA A 132 8.03 -9.61 -2.56
N GLY A 133 8.05 -8.36 -2.09
CA GLY A 133 8.16 -8.01 -0.68
C GLY A 133 9.58 -7.60 -0.26
N SER A 134 9.70 -7.22 1.01
CA SER A 134 10.97 -6.77 1.63
C SER A 134 11.39 -7.70 2.75
N ASN A 135 12.70 -7.84 2.94
CA ASN A 135 13.23 -8.71 3.98
C ASN A 135 13.09 -8.10 5.37
N THR A 136 13.05 -9.00 6.35
CA THR A 136 13.10 -8.68 7.77
C THR A 136 14.28 -9.41 8.42
N TYR A 137 14.78 -8.85 9.50
CA TYR A 137 16.02 -9.29 10.13
C TYR A 137 15.87 -9.35 11.65
N LEU A 138 16.43 -10.39 12.25
CA LEU A 138 16.63 -10.48 13.70
C LEU A 138 18.09 -10.15 14.02
N VAL A 139 18.29 -9.03 14.71
CA VAL A 139 19.59 -8.51 15.11
C VAL A 139 19.77 -8.69 16.60
N VAL A 140 20.97 -9.08 17.02
CA VAL A 140 21.40 -9.11 18.42
C VAL A 140 22.63 -8.23 18.60
N PRO A 141 22.95 -7.75 19.83
CA PRO A 141 24.20 -7.05 20.10
C PRO A 141 25.41 -7.85 19.63
N ALA A 142 26.46 -7.19 19.14
CA ALA A 142 27.64 -7.82 18.55
C ALA A 142 28.28 -8.87 19.48
N GLY A 143 28.34 -8.63 20.79
CA GLY A 143 28.86 -9.53 21.80
C GLY A 143 27.90 -10.64 22.26
N SER A 144 26.68 -10.72 21.72
CA SER A 144 25.69 -11.75 22.09
C SER A 144 26.16 -13.14 21.66
N THR A 145 25.88 -14.17 22.45
CA THR A 145 26.12 -15.58 22.09
C THR A 145 24.91 -16.23 21.40
N ALA A 146 23.75 -15.54 21.33
CA ALA A 146 22.54 -16.05 20.70
C ALA A 146 22.77 -16.33 19.21
N LYS A 147 22.26 -17.46 18.73
CA LYS A 147 22.35 -17.94 17.34
C LYS A 147 20.97 -18.05 16.68
N SER A 148 19.89 -18.06 17.47
CA SER A 148 18.51 -18.24 17.03
C SER A 148 17.52 -17.46 17.90
N ILE A 149 16.26 -17.38 17.48
CA ILE A 149 15.17 -16.79 18.28
C ILE A 149 14.93 -17.59 19.58
N VAL A 150 15.22 -18.90 19.58
CA VAL A 150 15.05 -19.77 20.76
C VAL A 150 15.98 -19.35 21.90
N ASP A 151 17.21 -18.93 21.59
CA ASP A 151 18.19 -18.45 22.57
C ASP A 151 17.78 -17.14 23.25
N LEU A 152 16.79 -16.45 22.67
CA LEU A 152 16.28 -15.19 23.17
C LEU A 152 15.02 -15.36 24.04
N LYS A 153 14.56 -16.58 24.34
CA LYS A 153 13.42 -16.81 25.22
C LYS A 153 13.63 -16.15 26.59
N GLY A 154 12.62 -15.41 27.06
CA GLY A 154 12.68 -14.62 28.30
C GLY A 154 13.44 -13.30 28.19
N LYS A 155 14.05 -13.01 27.05
CA LYS A 155 14.89 -11.82 26.82
C LYS A 155 14.07 -10.62 26.34
N ARG A 156 14.75 -9.48 26.28
CA ARG A 156 14.19 -8.18 25.84
C ARG A 156 14.31 -8.06 24.32
N ILE A 157 13.19 -7.94 23.65
CA ILE A 157 13.12 -7.80 22.18
C ILE A 157 12.51 -6.45 21.82
N ALA A 158 13.23 -5.65 21.04
CA ALA A 158 12.66 -4.48 20.36
C ALA A 158 11.87 -4.93 19.13
N LEU A 159 10.60 -4.55 19.07
CA LEU A 159 9.69 -4.83 17.97
C LEU A 159 8.74 -3.64 17.83
N ASN A 160 8.66 -3.03 16.65
CA ASN A 160 7.66 -2.00 16.41
C ASN A 160 6.31 -2.66 16.09
N ARG A 161 5.36 -2.57 17.03
CA ARG A 161 4.05 -3.22 16.97
C ARG A 161 3.12 -2.57 15.95
N GLY A 162 2.20 -3.37 15.39
CA GLY A 162 1.26 -2.89 14.36
C GLY A 162 1.90 -2.65 12.99
N ARG A 163 3.12 -3.13 12.77
CA ARG A 163 3.87 -2.97 11.51
C ARG A 163 3.91 -4.28 10.72
N PRO A 164 4.11 -4.22 9.39
CA PRO A 164 4.11 -5.40 8.53
C PRO A 164 5.01 -6.53 9.03
N TRP A 165 6.20 -6.21 9.50
CA TRP A 165 7.14 -7.21 10.00
C TRP A 165 6.73 -7.91 11.31
N GLU A 166 5.71 -7.42 12.01
CA GLU A 166 5.15 -8.13 13.17
C GLU A 166 4.53 -9.47 12.76
N VAL A 167 3.92 -9.55 11.57
CA VAL A 167 3.38 -10.79 11.00
C VAL A 167 4.50 -11.79 10.77
N THR A 168 5.62 -11.35 10.17
CA THR A 168 6.80 -12.19 9.96
C THR A 168 7.39 -12.66 11.30
N PHE A 169 7.50 -11.77 12.29
CA PHE A 169 7.98 -12.13 13.61
C PHE A 169 7.09 -13.22 14.25
N SER A 170 5.78 -13.08 14.12
CA SER A 170 4.82 -14.09 14.60
C SER A 170 5.01 -15.46 13.91
N LYS A 171 5.24 -15.48 12.57
CA LYS A 171 5.57 -16.72 11.84
C LYS A 171 6.87 -17.35 12.36
N LEU A 172 7.92 -16.56 12.56
CA LEU A 172 9.20 -17.02 13.14
C LEU A 172 8.99 -17.64 14.53
N LEU A 173 8.18 -17.01 15.37
CA LEU A 173 7.88 -17.56 16.70
C LEU A 173 7.12 -18.89 16.60
N ALA A 174 6.08 -18.95 15.77
CA ALA A 174 5.25 -20.14 15.59
C ALA A 174 6.05 -21.34 15.07
N GLU A 175 6.95 -21.13 14.09
CA GLU A 175 7.84 -22.18 13.57
C GLU A 175 8.75 -22.77 14.66
N ASN A 176 9.13 -21.96 15.65
CA ASN A 176 9.98 -22.39 16.76
C ASN A 176 9.18 -22.79 18.03
N GLY A 177 7.86 -22.94 17.94
CA GLY A 177 7.01 -23.29 19.08
C GLY A 177 6.95 -22.22 20.18
N LEU A 178 7.22 -20.98 19.83
CA LEU A 178 7.28 -19.83 20.73
C LEU A 178 6.06 -18.92 20.54
N LYS A 179 5.81 -18.08 21.54
CA LYS A 179 4.75 -17.07 21.56
C LYS A 179 5.35 -15.71 21.91
N LEU A 180 4.63 -14.64 21.57
CA LEU A 180 5.06 -13.28 21.92
C LEU A 180 5.25 -13.10 23.43
N SER A 181 4.40 -13.77 24.25
CA SER A 181 4.50 -13.79 25.70
C SER A 181 5.76 -14.47 26.27
N ASP A 182 6.49 -15.23 25.45
CA ASP A 182 7.78 -15.80 25.84
C ASP A 182 8.92 -14.76 25.91
N PHE A 183 8.64 -13.50 25.55
CA PHE A 183 9.63 -12.42 25.48
C PHE A 183 9.16 -11.18 26.23
N LYS A 184 10.12 -10.32 26.60
CA LYS A 184 9.84 -8.97 27.10
C LYS A 184 9.87 -8.02 25.90
N ILE A 185 8.69 -7.73 25.32
CA ILE A 185 8.58 -6.91 24.12
C ILE A 185 8.62 -5.43 24.47
N TYR A 186 9.52 -4.70 23.82
CA TYR A 186 9.62 -3.25 23.83
C TYR A 186 9.13 -2.71 22.50
N ASN A 187 8.02 -1.97 22.52
CA ASN A 187 7.47 -1.34 21.32
C ASN A 187 8.31 -0.11 20.97
N LEU A 188 9.31 -0.29 20.12
CA LEU A 188 10.24 0.75 19.68
C LEU A 188 10.19 0.87 18.16
N ASP A 189 10.20 2.11 17.66
CA ASP A 189 10.41 2.35 16.23
C ASP A 189 11.83 1.90 15.79
N PRO A 190 12.10 1.78 14.49
CA PRO A 190 13.40 1.28 14.01
C PRO A 190 14.59 2.08 14.53
N GLN A 191 14.49 3.42 14.64
CA GLN A 191 15.58 4.26 15.12
C GLN A 191 15.85 4.04 16.62
N ALA A 192 14.79 4.02 17.43
CA ALA A 192 14.90 3.74 18.86
C ALA A 192 15.36 2.31 19.13
N GLY A 193 14.90 1.31 18.36
CA GLY A 193 15.31 -0.08 18.41
C GLY A 193 16.80 -0.26 18.11
N ALA A 194 17.30 0.38 17.06
CA ALA A 194 18.71 0.39 16.71
C ALA A 194 19.59 0.99 17.81
N ALA A 195 19.18 2.12 18.38
CA ALA A 195 19.87 2.75 19.50
C ALA A 195 19.86 1.85 20.76
N ALA A 196 18.76 1.13 21.01
CA ALA A 196 18.65 0.21 22.13
C ALA A 196 19.59 -1.00 21.99
N VAL A 197 19.75 -1.56 20.78
CA VAL A 197 20.75 -2.61 20.51
C VAL A 197 22.17 -2.09 20.76
N ALA A 198 22.53 -0.94 20.18
CA ALA A 198 23.85 -0.34 20.33
C ALA A 198 24.21 -0.06 21.79
N ALA A 199 23.22 0.30 22.61
CA ALA A 199 23.37 0.56 24.05
C ALA A 199 23.23 -0.69 24.94
N GLY A 200 23.02 -1.90 24.38
CA GLY A 200 22.80 -3.14 25.14
C GLY A 200 21.54 -3.15 26.00
N ARG A 201 20.55 -2.29 25.68
CA ARG A 201 19.29 -2.18 26.41
C ARG A 201 18.28 -3.24 26.04
N VAL A 202 18.41 -3.83 24.85
CA VAL A 202 17.66 -4.97 24.37
C VAL A 202 18.59 -6.08 23.94
N ASP A 203 18.09 -7.31 24.01
CA ASP A 203 18.87 -8.52 23.69
C ASP A 203 18.64 -8.97 22.23
N GLY A 204 17.55 -8.50 21.61
CA GLY A 204 17.22 -8.70 20.19
C GLY A 204 16.42 -7.53 19.63
N PHE A 205 16.48 -7.37 18.31
CA PHE A 205 15.75 -6.34 17.57
C PHE A 205 15.27 -6.92 16.23
N PHE A 206 13.97 -6.88 16.02
CA PHE A 206 13.37 -7.33 14.77
C PHE A 206 13.04 -6.12 13.90
N THR A 207 13.68 -6.03 12.72
CA THR A 207 13.68 -4.83 11.90
C THR A 207 13.82 -5.12 10.40
N LEU A 208 14.10 -4.09 9.61
CA LEU A 208 14.32 -4.13 8.16
C LEU A 208 15.82 -4.03 7.82
N SER A 209 16.15 -3.58 6.60
CA SER A 209 17.52 -3.45 6.09
C SER A 209 18.43 -2.52 6.89
N ASP A 210 17.89 -1.68 7.76
CA ASP A 210 18.65 -0.91 8.75
C ASP A 210 19.50 -1.79 9.68
N ALA A 211 19.17 -3.09 9.80
CA ALA A 211 20.00 -4.12 10.41
C ALA A 211 21.45 -4.09 9.91
N TYR A 212 21.67 -3.88 8.62
CA TYR A 212 23.00 -3.82 8.02
C TYR A 212 23.83 -2.64 8.55
N SER A 213 23.21 -1.52 8.86
CA SER A 213 23.91 -0.38 9.48
C SER A 213 24.44 -0.70 10.88
N LEU A 214 23.77 -1.57 11.63
CA LEU A 214 24.23 -2.03 12.94
C LEU A 214 25.43 -2.98 12.79
N VAL A 215 25.41 -3.83 11.76
CA VAL A 215 26.54 -4.71 11.42
C VAL A 215 27.76 -3.88 11.00
N ASP A 216 27.58 -2.89 10.11
CA ASP A 216 28.66 -2.03 9.62
C ASP A 216 29.36 -1.24 10.75
N LYS A 217 28.60 -0.86 11.76
CA LYS A 217 29.10 -0.17 12.96
C LYS A 217 29.67 -1.12 14.02
N ASN A 218 29.68 -2.43 13.77
CA ASN A 218 30.11 -3.47 14.72
C ASN A 218 29.37 -3.43 16.07
N VAL A 219 28.11 -2.93 16.10
CA VAL A 219 27.27 -2.87 17.32
C VAL A 219 26.21 -3.96 17.35
N GLY A 220 25.92 -4.61 16.23
CA GLY A 220 24.97 -5.71 16.10
C GLY A 220 25.42 -6.77 15.11
N LYS A 221 24.83 -7.95 15.21
CA LYS A 221 24.96 -9.03 14.22
C LYS A 221 23.59 -9.59 13.87
N ILE A 222 23.36 -9.91 12.60
CA ILE A 222 22.15 -10.56 12.11
C ILE A 222 22.26 -12.07 12.40
N ILE A 223 21.27 -12.64 13.06
CA ILE A 223 21.23 -14.09 13.38
C ILE A 223 20.10 -14.80 12.62
N TRP A 224 19.20 -14.06 11.98
CA TRP A 224 18.14 -14.60 11.14
C TRP A 224 17.62 -13.54 10.17
N SER A 225 17.13 -13.97 9.01
CA SER A 225 16.43 -13.10 8.04
C SER A 225 15.48 -13.90 7.16
N THR A 226 14.50 -13.21 6.57
CA THR A 226 13.61 -13.79 5.57
C THR A 226 14.29 -14.18 4.26
N LYS A 227 15.56 -13.82 4.03
CA LYS A 227 16.33 -14.30 2.87
C LYS A 227 16.49 -15.81 2.83
N THR A 228 16.41 -16.47 3.99
CA THR A 228 16.51 -17.93 4.13
C THR A 228 15.17 -18.57 4.53
N ALA A 229 14.10 -17.80 4.59
CA ALA A 229 12.74 -18.25 4.90
C ALA A 229 11.91 -18.38 3.62
N PRO A 230 10.70 -18.98 3.67
CA PRO A 230 9.76 -19.00 2.56
C PRO A 230 9.43 -17.58 2.05
N ASP A 231 9.28 -17.40 0.74
CA ASP A 231 9.05 -16.10 0.10
C ASP A 231 7.79 -15.37 0.62
N ASP A 232 6.76 -16.12 1.04
CA ASP A 232 5.53 -15.59 1.64
C ASP A 232 5.70 -15.02 3.06
N TRP A 233 6.92 -15.12 3.62
CA TRP A 233 7.27 -14.52 4.92
C TRP A 233 7.76 -13.08 4.80
N LYS A 234 8.17 -12.64 3.62
CA LYS A 234 8.59 -11.26 3.39
C LYS A 234 7.44 -10.31 3.71
N MET A 235 7.74 -9.20 4.38
CA MET A 235 6.75 -8.17 4.59
C MET A 235 6.37 -7.50 3.26
N ARG A 236 5.16 -6.99 3.18
CA ARG A 236 4.69 -6.36 1.95
C ARG A 236 4.29 -4.91 2.17
N ALA A 237 4.52 -4.11 1.14
CA ALA A 237 4.05 -2.74 1.04
C ALA A 237 3.60 -2.48 -0.40
N GLU A 238 2.36 -2.04 -0.57
CA GLU A 238 1.68 -1.96 -1.85
C GLU A 238 1.16 -0.55 -2.09
N LEU A 239 0.75 -0.26 -3.32
CA LEU A 239 -0.03 0.95 -3.60
C LEU A 239 -1.51 0.68 -3.31
N TRP A 240 -2.03 1.39 -2.35
CA TRP A 240 -3.44 1.39 -1.96
C TRP A 240 -4.14 2.66 -2.40
N ALA A 241 -5.45 2.58 -2.65
CA ALA A 241 -6.28 3.75 -2.91
C ALA A 241 -7.54 3.71 -2.04
N SER A 242 -8.08 4.88 -1.70
CA SER A 242 -9.42 4.99 -1.12
C SER A 242 -10.46 4.40 -2.08
N ASP A 243 -11.35 3.53 -1.59
CA ASP A 243 -12.41 2.93 -2.41
C ASP A 243 -13.37 4.00 -2.99
N ASP A 244 -13.59 5.08 -2.25
CA ASP A 244 -14.37 6.22 -2.74
C ASP A 244 -13.70 6.92 -3.92
N PHE A 245 -12.39 7.15 -3.85
CA PHE A 245 -11.63 7.73 -4.96
C PHE A 245 -11.64 6.82 -6.19
N VAL A 246 -11.45 5.51 -6.01
CA VAL A 246 -11.51 4.51 -7.09
C VAL A 246 -12.84 4.54 -7.82
N ARG A 247 -13.95 4.62 -7.08
CA ARG A 247 -15.30 4.68 -7.68
C ARG A 247 -15.57 5.99 -8.40
N ARG A 248 -15.14 7.11 -7.83
CA ARG A 248 -15.43 8.46 -8.38
C ARG A 248 -14.53 8.80 -9.56
N TYR A 249 -13.29 8.34 -9.55
CA TYR A 249 -12.25 8.71 -10.53
C TYR A 249 -11.49 7.49 -11.08
N PRO A 250 -12.19 6.52 -11.69
CA PRO A 250 -11.57 5.28 -12.16
C PRO A 250 -10.47 5.53 -13.20
N ASP A 251 -10.63 6.52 -14.08
CA ASP A 251 -9.64 6.86 -15.11
C ASP A 251 -8.37 7.48 -14.53
N VAL A 252 -8.49 8.30 -13.49
CA VAL A 252 -7.32 8.85 -12.78
C VAL A 252 -6.65 7.76 -11.96
N THR A 253 -7.43 6.86 -11.34
CA THR A 253 -6.89 5.67 -10.66
C THR A 253 -6.09 4.80 -11.63
N GLN A 254 -6.62 4.57 -12.85
CA GLN A 254 -5.93 3.82 -13.90
C GLN A 254 -4.63 4.51 -14.33
N LEU A 255 -4.64 5.84 -14.47
CA LEU A 255 -3.44 6.59 -14.82
C LEU A 255 -2.35 6.42 -13.76
N VAL A 256 -2.69 6.53 -12.48
CA VAL A 256 -1.76 6.31 -11.36
C VAL A 256 -1.24 4.87 -11.39
N ALA A 257 -2.13 3.87 -11.50
CA ALA A 257 -1.74 2.46 -11.59
C ALA A 257 -0.78 2.20 -12.76
N THR A 258 -1.08 2.76 -13.95
CA THR A 258 -0.24 2.61 -15.14
C THR A 258 1.15 3.22 -14.94
N ALA A 259 1.24 4.36 -14.25
CA ALA A 259 2.53 4.97 -13.90
C ALA A 259 3.36 4.08 -12.95
N TYR A 260 2.74 3.49 -11.93
CA TYR A 260 3.42 2.57 -11.02
C TYR A 260 3.85 1.27 -11.71
N VAL A 261 3.03 0.69 -12.59
CA VAL A 261 3.40 -0.49 -13.40
C VAL A 261 4.56 -0.17 -14.35
N ARG A 262 4.57 1.02 -14.98
CA ARG A 262 5.69 1.48 -15.81
C ARG A 262 6.97 1.64 -14.98
N ALA A 263 6.86 2.20 -13.77
CA ALA A 263 8.00 2.31 -12.85
C ALA A 263 8.52 0.93 -12.46
N ALA A 264 7.65 0.00 -12.10
CA ALA A 264 8.01 -1.38 -11.79
C ALA A 264 8.73 -2.06 -12.98
N HIS A 265 8.24 -1.85 -14.21
CA HIS A 265 8.89 -2.34 -15.42
C HIS A 265 10.30 -1.76 -15.60
N TRP A 266 10.47 -0.44 -15.47
CA TRP A 266 11.78 0.19 -15.59
C TRP A 266 12.75 -0.34 -14.51
N ILE A 267 12.30 -0.44 -13.26
CA ILE A 267 13.10 -0.95 -12.14
C ILE A 267 13.50 -2.41 -12.36
N SER A 268 12.61 -3.23 -12.90
CA SER A 268 12.80 -4.67 -13.10
C SER A 268 13.85 -5.02 -14.16
N GLN A 269 14.25 -4.06 -14.99
CA GLN A 269 15.26 -4.25 -16.02
C GLN A 269 16.67 -4.26 -15.38
N PRO A 270 17.48 -5.31 -15.59
CA PRO A 270 18.79 -5.44 -14.93
C PRO A 270 19.73 -4.26 -15.16
N GLN A 271 19.69 -3.66 -16.36
CA GLN A 271 20.53 -2.49 -16.70
C GLN A 271 20.18 -1.23 -15.88
N ASN A 272 18.98 -1.15 -15.30
CA ASN A 272 18.53 -0.01 -14.50
C ASN A 272 18.80 -0.21 -12.99
N ARG A 273 19.29 -1.40 -12.59
CA ARG A 273 19.48 -1.75 -11.17
C ARG A 273 20.36 -0.74 -10.44
N ASP A 274 21.52 -0.40 -11.00
CA ASP A 274 22.43 0.55 -10.36
C ASP A 274 21.87 1.96 -10.28
N ALA A 275 21.16 2.41 -11.31
CA ALA A 275 20.48 3.70 -11.30
C ALA A 275 19.38 3.75 -10.23
N PHE A 276 18.61 2.67 -10.09
CA PHE A 276 17.58 2.59 -9.06
C PHE A 276 18.16 2.53 -7.64
N VAL A 277 19.24 1.76 -7.43
CA VAL A 277 19.95 1.74 -6.14
C VAL A 277 20.42 3.15 -5.75
N LYS A 278 20.96 3.93 -6.69
CA LYS A 278 21.35 5.33 -6.44
C LYS A 278 20.16 6.21 -6.08
N ILE A 279 19.01 6.05 -6.76
CA ILE A 279 17.77 6.77 -6.43
C ILE A 279 17.36 6.45 -4.99
N LEU A 280 17.33 5.18 -4.58
CA LEU A 280 17.00 4.80 -3.21
C LEU A 280 18.00 5.32 -2.19
N SER A 281 19.30 5.29 -2.50
CA SER A 281 20.36 5.71 -1.59
C SER A 281 20.36 7.23 -1.34
N ALA A 282 19.83 8.01 -2.27
CA ALA A 282 19.68 9.46 -2.09
C ALA A 282 18.76 9.81 -0.90
N SER A 283 17.96 8.84 -0.41
CA SER A 283 17.11 8.97 0.80
C SER A 283 17.88 8.96 2.13
N GLY A 284 19.21 8.84 2.09
CA GLY A 284 20.06 8.81 3.28
C GLY A 284 20.36 7.40 3.80
N GLN A 285 19.83 6.35 3.16
CA GLN A 285 20.35 5.00 3.40
C GLN A 285 21.68 4.83 2.66
N PRO A 286 22.73 4.29 3.32
CA PRO A 286 23.98 3.97 2.63
C PRO A 286 23.75 3.05 1.45
N GLU A 287 24.41 3.32 0.31
CA GLU A 287 24.29 2.50 -0.90
C GLU A 287 24.64 1.03 -0.64
N SER A 288 25.62 0.78 0.25
CA SER A 288 26.00 -0.57 0.68
C SER A 288 24.84 -1.32 1.34
N VAL A 289 24.02 -0.64 2.13
CA VAL A 289 22.81 -1.21 2.78
C VAL A 289 21.77 -1.57 1.72
N VAL A 290 21.47 -0.64 0.80
CA VAL A 290 20.50 -0.86 -0.28
C VAL A 290 20.95 -2.01 -1.17
N ARG A 291 22.24 -2.09 -1.53
CA ARG A 291 22.77 -3.20 -2.34
C ARG A 291 22.66 -4.54 -1.64
N ARG A 292 22.95 -4.61 -0.34
CA ARG A 292 22.83 -5.84 0.45
C ARG A 292 21.40 -6.30 0.65
N GLU A 293 20.44 -5.39 0.70
CA GLU A 293 19.02 -5.75 0.76
C GLU A 293 18.62 -6.62 -0.44
N TYR A 294 19.08 -6.27 -1.63
CA TYR A 294 18.77 -6.97 -2.88
C TYR A 294 19.85 -7.95 -3.34
N ALA A 295 20.91 -8.17 -2.55
CA ALA A 295 21.90 -9.20 -2.82
C ALA A 295 21.42 -10.56 -2.30
N ASP A 296 21.91 -11.64 -2.93
CA ASP A 296 21.65 -13.03 -2.51
C ASP A 296 20.16 -13.39 -2.39
N GLU A 297 19.32 -12.74 -3.19
CA GLU A 297 17.90 -13.03 -3.28
C GLU A 297 17.66 -14.27 -4.15
N ALA A 298 16.86 -15.22 -3.66
CA ALA A 298 16.40 -16.35 -4.44
C ALA A 298 15.48 -15.91 -5.60
N THR A 299 14.71 -14.84 -5.38
CA THR A 299 13.83 -14.25 -6.40
C THR A 299 14.66 -13.43 -7.38
N PRO A 300 14.66 -13.74 -8.71
CA PRO A 300 15.39 -12.95 -9.69
C PRO A 300 14.99 -11.48 -9.69
N TRP A 301 15.96 -10.58 -9.97
CA TRP A 301 15.73 -9.12 -9.97
C TRP A 301 14.47 -8.69 -10.71
N LYS A 302 14.20 -9.25 -11.88
CA LYS A 302 13.00 -8.96 -12.66
C LYS A 302 11.72 -9.28 -11.88
N GLU A 303 11.68 -10.45 -11.28
CA GLU A 303 10.51 -10.95 -10.55
C GLU A 303 10.34 -10.26 -9.20
N GLN A 304 11.42 -9.73 -8.63
CA GLN A 304 11.39 -8.93 -7.41
C GLN A 304 10.43 -7.72 -7.52
N TRP A 305 10.23 -7.22 -8.74
CA TRP A 305 9.41 -6.03 -9.02
C TRP A 305 8.10 -6.35 -9.74
N THR A 306 7.62 -7.58 -9.63
CA THR A 306 6.37 -7.98 -10.27
C THR A 306 5.15 -7.24 -9.69
N PRO A 307 4.33 -6.57 -10.52
CA PRO A 307 3.08 -5.95 -10.07
C PRO A 307 1.90 -6.92 -10.12
N LEU A 308 2.12 -8.22 -10.34
CA LEU A 308 1.05 -9.17 -10.56
C LEU A 308 0.32 -9.53 -9.26
N PHE A 309 -1.00 -9.68 -9.36
CA PHE A 309 -1.82 -10.30 -8.33
C PHE A 309 -1.71 -11.82 -8.44
N THR A 310 -0.77 -12.40 -7.70
CA THR A 310 -0.51 -13.84 -7.70
C THR A 310 -1.34 -14.56 -6.62
N PRO A 311 -1.52 -15.89 -6.71
CA PRO A 311 -2.08 -16.69 -5.62
C PRO A 311 -1.29 -16.52 -4.31
N ALA A 312 0.03 -16.40 -4.39
CA ALA A 312 0.90 -16.15 -3.22
C ALA A 312 0.57 -14.82 -2.54
N LEU A 313 0.37 -13.72 -3.32
CA LEU A 313 -0.07 -12.44 -2.77
C LEU A 313 -1.41 -12.56 -2.04
N THR A 314 -2.38 -13.23 -2.66
CA THR A 314 -3.71 -13.43 -2.05
C THR A 314 -3.61 -14.28 -0.78
N GLY A 315 -2.76 -15.31 -0.78
CA GLY A 315 -2.45 -16.14 0.39
C GLY A 315 -1.86 -15.31 1.53
N HIS A 316 -0.86 -14.48 1.22
CA HIS A 316 -0.23 -13.57 2.18
C HIS A 316 -1.27 -12.67 2.89
N TYR A 317 -2.17 -12.04 2.12
CA TYR A 317 -3.22 -11.19 2.74
C TYR A 317 -4.23 -11.98 3.58
N ARG A 318 -4.53 -13.24 3.25
CA ARG A 318 -5.32 -14.12 4.15
C ARG A 318 -4.61 -14.37 5.47
N ASP A 319 -3.30 -14.60 5.43
CA ASP A 319 -2.49 -14.79 6.64
C ASP A 319 -2.45 -13.51 7.49
N VAL A 320 -2.28 -12.34 6.86
CA VAL A 320 -2.30 -11.04 7.56
C VAL A 320 -3.66 -10.80 8.23
N ILE A 321 -4.76 -11.10 7.55
CA ILE A 321 -6.13 -11.02 8.08
C ILE A 321 -6.29 -11.95 9.28
N ALA A 322 -5.86 -13.21 9.16
CA ALA A 322 -5.93 -14.19 10.24
C ALA A 322 -5.10 -13.74 11.46
N TYR A 323 -3.86 -13.29 11.22
CA TYR A 323 -2.99 -12.76 12.25
C TYR A 323 -3.60 -11.56 12.98
N SER A 324 -4.11 -10.59 12.21
CA SER A 324 -4.69 -9.36 12.81
C SER A 324 -5.84 -9.66 13.79
N ARG A 325 -6.66 -10.67 13.48
CA ARG A 325 -7.73 -11.14 14.37
C ARG A 325 -7.17 -11.87 15.58
N GLN A 326 -6.23 -12.80 15.37
CA GLN A 326 -5.61 -13.57 16.45
C GLN A 326 -4.87 -12.67 17.45
N ALA A 327 -4.22 -11.64 16.94
CA ALA A 327 -3.49 -10.64 17.74
C ALA A 327 -4.41 -9.61 18.42
N GLY A 328 -5.73 -9.65 18.19
CA GLY A 328 -6.69 -8.70 18.73
C GLY A 328 -6.60 -7.29 18.15
N LEU A 329 -5.96 -7.15 16.98
CA LEU A 329 -5.82 -5.87 16.27
C LEU A 329 -7.09 -5.51 15.50
N THR A 330 -7.90 -6.50 15.14
CA THR A 330 -9.18 -6.32 14.43
C THR A 330 -10.27 -7.19 15.06
N SER A 331 -11.50 -6.64 15.15
CA SER A 331 -12.69 -7.37 15.59
C SER A 331 -13.63 -7.72 14.42
N THR A 332 -13.64 -6.89 13.38
CA THR A 332 -14.48 -7.06 12.18
C THR A 332 -13.80 -7.96 11.17
N PRO A 333 -14.50 -8.93 10.58
CA PRO A 333 -13.98 -9.74 9.48
C PRO A 333 -13.67 -8.88 8.24
N VAL A 334 -12.56 -9.17 7.57
CA VAL A 334 -12.20 -8.59 6.28
C VAL A 334 -12.18 -9.72 5.25
N ASP A 335 -12.88 -9.55 4.13
CA ASP A 335 -12.78 -10.45 2.99
C ASP A 335 -11.62 -10.00 2.09
N VAL A 336 -10.64 -10.88 1.86
CA VAL A 336 -9.48 -10.60 1.02
C VAL A 336 -9.88 -10.15 -0.39
N ASN A 337 -10.97 -10.68 -0.94
CA ASN A 337 -11.43 -10.31 -2.28
C ASN A 337 -11.89 -8.87 -2.37
N THR A 338 -12.35 -8.27 -1.27
CA THR A 338 -12.73 -6.86 -1.23
C THR A 338 -11.52 -5.93 -1.18
N LEU A 339 -10.35 -6.43 -0.83
CA LEU A 339 -9.12 -5.64 -0.78
C LEU A 339 -8.46 -5.50 -2.16
N LEU A 340 -8.60 -6.48 -3.05
CA LEU A 340 -7.81 -6.59 -4.27
C LEU A 340 -8.51 -5.98 -5.48
N ALA A 341 -7.79 -5.17 -6.27
CA ALA A 341 -8.29 -4.55 -7.50
C ALA A 341 -7.39 -4.87 -8.72
N PRO A 342 -7.33 -6.14 -9.16
CA PRO A 342 -6.37 -6.60 -10.18
C PRO A 342 -6.61 -6.01 -11.58
N THR A 343 -7.80 -5.51 -11.87
CA THR A 343 -8.16 -4.94 -13.17
C THR A 343 -7.28 -3.76 -13.57
N PHE A 344 -6.85 -2.93 -12.61
CA PHE A 344 -5.99 -1.79 -12.89
C PHE A 344 -4.60 -2.22 -13.40
N VAL A 345 -4.01 -3.26 -12.82
CA VAL A 345 -2.74 -3.81 -13.29
C VAL A 345 -2.90 -4.49 -14.64
N SER A 346 -3.93 -5.33 -14.84
CA SER A 346 -4.14 -5.99 -16.14
C SER A 346 -4.36 -5.00 -17.28
N THR A 347 -5.10 -3.91 -17.01
CA THR A 347 -5.28 -2.81 -17.97
C THR A 347 -3.97 -2.08 -18.23
N ALA A 348 -3.19 -1.77 -17.17
CA ALA A 348 -1.89 -1.11 -17.31
C ALA A 348 -0.90 -1.93 -18.16
N LEU A 349 -0.83 -3.24 -17.93
CA LEU A 349 0.02 -4.14 -18.70
C LEU A 349 -0.33 -4.11 -20.20
N LYS A 350 -1.64 -4.18 -20.53
CA LYS A 350 -2.11 -4.06 -21.91
C LYS A 350 -1.76 -2.69 -22.52
N GLN A 351 -2.02 -1.61 -21.82
CA GLN A 351 -1.71 -0.24 -22.26
C GLN A 351 -0.22 -0.02 -22.55
N LEU A 352 0.64 -0.73 -21.80
CA LEU A 352 2.10 -0.62 -21.91
C LEU A 352 2.72 -1.67 -22.85
N GLY A 353 1.94 -2.61 -23.42
CA GLY A 353 2.44 -3.72 -24.21
C GLY A 353 3.31 -4.69 -23.40
N LEU A 354 3.01 -4.86 -22.13
CA LEU A 354 3.77 -5.69 -21.18
C LEU A 354 3.07 -7.00 -20.86
N ASP A 355 2.07 -7.41 -21.63
CA ASP A 355 1.40 -8.70 -21.44
C ASP A 355 2.44 -9.82 -21.52
N GLY A 356 2.49 -10.66 -20.46
CA GLY A 356 3.46 -11.75 -20.36
C GLY A 356 4.89 -11.35 -20.01
N TYR A 357 5.19 -10.06 -19.79
CA TYR A 357 6.53 -9.63 -19.33
C TYR A 357 6.89 -10.28 -18.00
N TRP A 358 6.02 -10.22 -16.98
CA TRP A 358 6.11 -11.03 -15.77
C TRP A 358 5.25 -12.29 -15.94
N ARG A 359 5.77 -13.43 -15.48
CA ARG A 359 5.04 -14.69 -15.53
C ARG A 359 4.24 -14.90 -14.25
N THR A 360 3.04 -15.46 -14.38
CA THR A 360 2.29 -15.97 -13.24
C THR A 360 2.91 -17.28 -12.74
N ASP A 361 2.69 -17.63 -11.45
CA ASP A 361 3.21 -18.88 -10.88
C ASP A 361 2.78 -20.13 -11.66
N ALA A 362 1.57 -20.14 -12.23
CA ALA A 362 1.10 -21.23 -13.09
C ALA A 362 1.98 -21.42 -14.35
N ALA A 363 2.48 -20.34 -14.93
CA ALA A 363 3.39 -20.38 -16.08
C ALA A 363 4.82 -20.80 -15.69
N ARG A 364 5.24 -20.57 -14.43
CA ARG A 364 6.51 -21.02 -13.89
C ARG A 364 6.53 -22.55 -13.67
N VAL A 365 5.41 -23.13 -13.20
CA VAL A 365 5.30 -24.58 -12.98
C VAL A 365 5.24 -25.35 -14.29
N ALA A 366 4.61 -24.81 -15.32
CA ALA A 366 4.53 -25.43 -16.65
C ALA A 366 5.84 -25.37 -17.46
N SER A 367 6.81 -24.52 -17.04
CA SER A 367 8.12 -24.40 -17.71
C SER A 367 9.26 -25.16 -17.03
N ARG A 368 8.98 -25.90 -15.97
CA ARG A 368 9.88 -26.85 -15.31
C ARG A 368 9.48 -28.29 -15.63
#